data_b52c2ef1813096a4f455e2c95314a7a3
#
_entry.id   b52c2ef1813096a4f455e2c95314a7a3
#
_cell.length_a   1.000
_cell.length_b   1.000
_cell.length_c   1.000
_cell.angle_alpha   90.00
_cell.angle_beta   90.00
_cell.angle_gamma   90.00
#
_symmetry.space_group_name_H-M   'P 1'
#
loop_
_entity.id
_entity.type
_entity.pdbx_description
1 polymer ?
#
loop_
_entity_poly.entity_id
_entity_poly.type
_entity_poly.pdbx_seq_one_letter_code
_entity_poly.pdbx_strand_id
1 'polypeptide(L)'
;MVNFVLVAGARLGAWAWDEVVPYLRAAGHGVYPLTLSGLADRRGVPAGQATHVQDIVAEVERQDLHDVVLVGHSYSGIPVGQAAERIGDRLARVVFVDSSVPTDGESFVSAWPDGGAAVEASIADNGGFWPLAPAAHYDGEGLTDEQIARLVRGSTPHPGATLTEPAVLAGPLGELPATYILCVMPGAEPDDAEPDEVVADLLNSKRWRLVTMDTGHWPMFSQPCELAQILLNAAAE
;
A
#
# COMPACT_ATOMS: atom_id res chain seq x y z
N MET A 1 20.45 4.80 -10.02
CA MET A 1 19.23 5.67 -9.96
C MET A 1 18.07 4.75 -10.22
N VAL A 2 17.08 4.71 -9.35
CA VAL A 2 15.87 3.90 -9.50
C VAL A 2 14.64 4.81 -9.63
N ASN A 3 13.50 4.22 -9.98
CA ASN A 3 12.22 4.91 -10.10
C ASN A 3 11.23 4.38 -9.05
N PHE A 4 10.87 5.20 -8.08
CA PHE A 4 9.87 4.87 -7.07
C PHE A 4 8.46 5.13 -7.61
N VAL A 5 7.61 4.11 -7.66
CA VAL A 5 6.17 4.25 -7.88
C VAL A 5 5.48 4.04 -6.53
N LEU A 6 4.81 5.08 -6.00
CA LEU A 6 4.28 5.10 -4.65
C LEU A 6 2.75 5.03 -4.68
N VAL A 7 2.17 3.98 -4.11
CA VAL A 7 0.72 3.75 -4.10
C VAL A 7 0.22 3.76 -2.67
N ALA A 8 -0.68 4.69 -2.35
CA ALA A 8 -1.23 4.86 -1.01
C ALA A 8 -2.38 3.88 -0.74
N GLY A 9 -2.68 3.67 0.54
CA GLY A 9 -3.69 2.76 1.03
C GLY A 9 -5.13 3.19 0.71
N ALA A 10 -6.08 2.46 1.29
CA ALA A 10 -7.50 2.71 1.08
C ALA A 10 -7.89 4.16 1.37
N ARG A 11 -8.80 4.71 0.54
CA ARG A 11 -9.35 6.08 0.65
C ARG A 11 -8.36 7.21 0.32
N LEU A 12 -7.08 6.90 0.12
CA LEU A 12 -6.01 7.87 -0.09
C LEU A 12 -5.67 8.02 -1.58
N GLY A 13 -4.88 9.04 -1.91
CA GLY A 13 -4.34 9.29 -3.24
C GLY A 13 -2.85 9.63 -3.17
N ALA A 14 -2.28 10.04 -4.30
CA ALA A 14 -0.87 10.41 -4.43
C ALA A 14 -0.39 11.44 -3.38
N TRP A 15 -1.28 12.35 -2.96
CA TRP A 15 -1.04 13.39 -1.95
C TRP A 15 -0.55 12.86 -0.60
N ALA A 16 -0.85 11.58 -0.28
CA ALA A 16 -0.40 10.96 0.96
C ALA A 16 1.13 10.85 1.06
N TRP A 17 1.80 10.88 -0.07
CA TRP A 17 3.26 10.78 -0.17
C TRP A 17 4.00 12.12 -0.23
N ASP A 18 3.29 13.26 -0.16
CA ASP A 18 3.86 14.60 -0.36
C ASP A 18 5.06 14.90 0.54
N GLU A 19 5.09 14.34 1.76
CA GLU A 19 6.18 14.54 2.71
C GLU A 19 7.36 13.59 2.50
N VAL A 20 7.14 12.43 1.87
CA VAL A 20 8.18 11.43 1.55
C VAL A 20 8.92 11.77 0.25
N VAL A 21 8.16 12.22 -0.76
CA VAL A 21 8.66 12.52 -2.12
C VAL A 21 9.89 13.42 -2.14
N PRO A 22 9.98 14.52 -1.38
CA PRO A 22 11.15 15.41 -1.40
C PRO A 22 12.45 14.71 -1.02
N TYR A 23 12.42 13.79 -0.06
CA TYR A 23 13.61 13.04 0.38
C TYR A 23 14.13 12.10 -0.71
N LEU A 24 13.24 11.36 -1.34
CA LEU A 24 13.61 10.44 -2.43
C LEU A 24 14.15 11.19 -3.65
N ARG A 25 13.53 12.34 -4.00
CA ARG A 25 14.02 13.20 -5.10
C ARG A 25 15.34 13.86 -4.78
N ALA A 26 15.55 14.29 -3.55
CA ALA A 26 16.84 14.86 -3.10
C ALA A 26 17.99 13.85 -3.17
N ALA A 27 17.69 12.55 -3.04
CA ALA A 27 18.64 11.45 -3.24
C ALA A 27 18.91 11.12 -4.73
N GLY A 28 18.28 11.83 -5.68
CA GLY A 28 18.52 11.70 -7.11
C GLY A 28 17.69 10.62 -7.81
N HIS A 29 16.58 10.20 -7.23
CA HIS A 29 15.69 9.19 -7.80
C HIS A 29 14.48 9.78 -8.54
N GLY A 30 13.94 9.04 -9.52
CA GLY A 30 12.62 9.31 -10.09
C GLY A 30 11.54 8.95 -9.05
N VAL A 31 10.50 9.78 -8.88
CA VAL A 31 9.45 9.53 -7.88
C VAL A 31 8.09 9.86 -8.46
N TYR A 32 7.22 8.87 -8.52
CA TYR A 32 5.93 8.84 -9.18
C TYR A 32 4.84 8.42 -8.18
N PRO A 33 4.33 9.33 -7.34
CA PRO A 33 3.18 9.03 -6.50
C PRO A 33 1.93 8.90 -7.38
N LEU A 34 1.18 7.81 -7.21
CA LEU A 34 0.05 7.45 -8.05
C LEU A 34 -1.27 7.49 -7.28
N THR A 35 -2.28 8.15 -7.85
CA THR A 35 -3.67 8.02 -7.42
C THR A 35 -4.35 6.93 -8.24
N LEU A 36 -4.91 5.92 -7.57
CA LEU A 36 -5.68 4.87 -8.22
C LEU A 36 -7.09 5.35 -8.63
N SER A 37 -7.67 4.71 -9.63
CA SER A 37 -9.02 5.02 -10.14
C SER A 37 -10.07 4.95 -9.01
N GLY A 38 -11.01 5.88 -9.02
CA GLY A 38 -12.07 6.00 -8.02
C GLY A 38 -11.66 6.74 -6.74
N LEU A 39 -10.39 7.16 -6.58
CA LEU A 39 -9.86 7.83 -5.39
C LEU A 39 -9.46 9.28 -5.67
N ALA A 40 -9.42 10.11 -4.66
CA ALA A 40 -8.96 11.50 -4.64
C ALA A 40 -9.40 12.28 -5.89
N ASP A 41 -8.46 12.80 -6.69
CA ASP A 41 -8.69 13.53 -7.94
C ASP A 41 -9.22 12.65 -9.08
N ARG A 42 -9.13 11.33 -8.96
CA ARG A 42 -9.71 10.33 -9.88
C ARG A 42 -11.06 9.76 -9.42
N ARG A 43 -11.67 10.34 -8.39
CA ARG A 43 -13.02 9.95 -7.93
C ARG A 43 -14.02 10.05 -9.08
N GLY A 44 -14.92 9.08 -9.16
CA GLY A 44 -15.91 8.98 -10.25
C GLY A 44 -15.44 8.14 -11.44
N VAL A 45 -14.17 7.72 -11.48
CA VAL A 45 -13.72 6.68 -12.40
C VAL A 45 -14.11 5.32 -11.82
N PRO A 46 -14.91 4.50 -12.51
CA PRO A 46 -15.26 3.16 -12.03
C PRO A 46 -13.98 2.32 -11.81
N ALA A 47 -13.95 1.56 -10.72
CA ALA A 47 -12.78 0.74 -10.39
C ALA A 47 -13.20 -0.59 -9.74
N GLY A 48 -12.57 -1.67 -10.19
CA GLY A 48 -12.46 -2.95 -9.54
C GLY A 48 -10.99 -3.28 -9.29
N GLN A 49 -10.68 -4.45 -8.71
CA GLN A 49 -9.32 -4.82 -8.38
C GLN A 49 -8.40 -4.81 -9.63
N ALA A 50 -8.87 -5.39 -10.73
CA ALA A 50 -8.11 -5.39 -11.98
C ALA A 50 -7.84 -3.97 -12.53
N THR A 51 -8.72 -3.00 -12.27
CA THR A 51 -8.52 -1.59 -12.67
C THR A 51 -7.34 -0.98 -11.91
N HIS A 52 -7.26 -1.20 -10.60
CA HIS A 52 -6.14 -0.70 -9.78
C HIS A 52 -4.80 -1.31 -10.19
N VAL A 53 -4.78 -2.61 -10.49
CA VAL A 53 -3.59 -3.27 -11.05
C VAL A 53 -3.19 -2.63 -12.38
N GLN A 54 -4.16 -2.39 -13.27
CA GLN A 54 -3.90 -1.78 -14.58
C GLN A 54 -3.44 -0.32 -14.47
N ASP A 55 -3.93 0.45 -13.50
CA ASP A 55 -3.46 1.82 -13.24
C ASP A 55 -1.95 1.84 -12.94
N ILE A 56 -1.47 0.88 -12.14
CA ILE A 56 -0.04 0.78 -11.78
C ILE A 56 0.79 0.39 -13.00
N VAL A 57 0.39 -0.66 -13.71
CA VAL A 57 1.08 -1.14 -14.91
C VAL A 57 1.14 -0.03 -15.98
N ALA A 58 0.00 0.62 -16.24
CA ALA A 58 -0.09 1.70 -17.22
C ALA A 58 0.80 2.90 -16.86
N GLU A 59 0.96 3.24 -15.58
CA GLU A 59 1.87 4.32 -15.18
C GLU A 59 3.33 3.96 -15.47
N VAL A 60 3.75 2.73 -15.14
CA VAL A 60 5.10 2.24 -15.41
C VAL A 60 5.39 2.24 -16.91
N GLU A 61 4.44 1.75 -17.73
CA GLU A 61 4.57 1.69 -19.18
C GLU A 61 4.56 3.08 -19.83
N ARG A 62 3.62 3.94 -19.44
CA ARG A 62 3.43 5.29 -19.98
C ARG A 62 4.65 6.18 -19.76
N GLN A 63 5.32 6.02 -18.63
CA GLN A 63 6.54 6.74 -18.28
C GLN A 63 7.81 6.03 -18.77
N ASP A 64 7.67 4.84 -19.37
CA ASP A 64 8.78 3.96 -19.74
C ASP A 64 9.78 3.75 -18.60
N LEU A 65 9.26 3.47 -17.40
CA LEU A 65 10.10 3.29 -16.21
C LEU A 65 10.80 1.94 -16.22
N HIS A 66 12.05 1.96 -15.80
CA HIS A 66 12.88 0.79 -15.54
C HIS A 66 13.51 0.91 -14.15
N ASP A 67 14.07 -0.15 -13.62
CA ASP A 67 14.58 -0.20 -12.25
C ASP A 67 13.54 0.31 -11.25
N VAL A 68 12.30 -0.19 -11.34
CA VAL A 68 11.16 0.28 -10.57
C VAL A 68 11.21 -0.31 -9.16
N VAL A 69 11.19 0.57 -8.16
CA VAL A 69 10.84 0.21 -6.78
C VAL A 69 9.36 0.51 -6.59
N LEU A 70 8.54 -0.54 -6.59
CA LEU A 70 7.09 -0.43 -6.49
C LEU A 70 6.67 -0.51 -5.02
N VAL A 71 6.08 0.57 -4.51
CA VAL A 71 5.74 0.72 -3.08
C VAL A 71 4.24 0.72 -2.90
N GLY A 72 3.73 -0.20 -2.08
CA GLY A 72 2.33 -0.29 -1.69
C GLY A 72 2.15 -0.15 -0.18
N HIS A 73 1.21 0.72 0.24
CA HIS A 73 0.84 0.90 1.63
C HIS A 73 -0.55 0.31 1.91
N SER A 74 -0.70 -0.43 3.02
CA SER A 74 -2.01 -0.91 3.48
C SER A 74 -2.74 -1.74 2.40
N TYR A 75 -3.97 -1.40 2.06
CA TYR A 75 -4.75 -2.01 0.98
C TYR A 75 -3.96 -2.15 -0.33
N SER A 76 -3.16 -1.13 -0.68
CA SER A 76 -2.52 -1.11 -2.00
C SER A 76 -1.44 -2.17 -2.19
N GLY A 77 -1.03 -2.88 -1.16
CA GLY A 77 -0.20 -4.08 -1.31
C GLY A 77 -0.85 -5.14 -2.20
N ILE A 78 -2.21 -5.24 -2.18
CA ILE A 78 -2.95 -6.19 -3.02
C ILE A 78 -2.77 -5.88 -4.52
N PRO A 79 -3.09 -4.69 -5.07
CA PRO A 79 -2.86 -4.40 -6.47
C PRO A 79 -1.37 -4.25 -6.82
N VAL A 80 -0.50 -3.82 -5.89
CA VAL A 80 0.94 -3.71 -6.09
C VAL A 80 1.59 -5.08 -6.30
N GLY A 81 1.27 -6.07 -5.48
CA GLY A 81 1.80 -7.44 -5.65
C GLY A 81 1.42 -8.04 -7.01
N GLN A 82 0.17 -7.86 -7.43
CA GLN A 82 -0.31 -8.31 -8.74
C GLN A 82 0.35 -7.54 -9.91
N ALA A 83 0.54 -6.22 -9.76
CA ALA A 83 1.18 -5.41 -10.79
C ALA A 83 2.67 -5.73 -10.94
N ALA A 84 3.35 -6.08 -9.84
CA ALA A 84 4.76 -6.45 -9.82
C ALA A 84 5.07 -7.61 -10.76
N GLU A 85 4.20 -8.63 -10.82
CA GLU A 85 4.35 -9.74 -11.76
C GLU A 85 4.21 -9.30 -13.21
N ARG A 86 3.35 -8.30 -13.47
CA ARG A 86 3.03 -7.84 -14.84
C ARG A 86 4.07 -6.90 -15.43
N ILE A 87 4.75 -6.12 -14.59
CA ILE A 87 5.82 -5.22 -15.07
C ILE A 87 7.15 -5.96 -15.30
N GLY A 88 7.27 -7.21 -14.83
CA GLY A 88 8.33 -8.15 -15.18
C GLY A 88 9.73 -7.60 -14.94
N ASP A 89 10.54 -7.55 -16.00
CA ASP A 89 11.93 -7.10 -15.98
C ASP A 89 12.14 -5.60 -15.70
N ARG A 90 11.07 -4.82 -15.67
CA ARG A 90 11.11 -3.41 -15.22
C ARG A 90 11.21 -3.26 -13.72
N LEU A 91 10.86 -4.31 -12.96
CA LEU A 91 10.86 -4.30 -11.49
C LEU A 91 12.27 -4.51 -10.94
N ALA A 92 12.71 -3.59 -10.07
CA ALA A 92 13.88 -3.80 -9.22
C ALA A 92 13.48 -4.43 -7.89
N ARG A 93 12.41 -3.94 -7.24
CA ARG A 93 11.94 -4.41 -5.94
C ARG A 93 10.48 -4.02 -5.68
N VAL A 94 9.78 -4.83 -4.89
CA VAL A 94 8.51 -4.44 -4.26
C VAL A 94 8.76 -4.06 -2.81
N VAL A 95 8.08 -3.00 -2.34
CA VAL A 95 8.08 -2.64 -0.91
C VAL A 95 6.64 -2.58 -0.41
N PHE A 96 6.34 -3.43 0.55
CA PHE A 96 5.06 -3.49 1.23
C PHE A 96 5.18 -2.71 2.54
N VAL A 97 4.47 -1.58 2.65
CA VAL A 97 4.52 -0.71 3.83
C VAL A 97 3.27 -0.97 4.66
N ASP A 98 3.41 -1.72 5.73
CA ASP A 98 2.33 -2.07 6.67
C ASP A 98 1.06 -2.48 5.91
N SER A 99 1.20 -3.43 4.99
CA SER A 99 0.21 -3.68 3.96
C SER A 99 -0.20 -5.14 3.89
N SER A 100 -1.43 -5.37 3.42
CA SER A 100 -1.83 -6.71 3.00
C SER A 100 -1.01 -7.13 1.78
N VAL A 101 -0.72 -8.43 1.71
CA VAL A 101 -0.04 -9.06 0.59
C VAL A 101 -1.08 -9.94 -0.14
N PRO A 102 -1.16 -9.92 -1.49
CA PRO A 102 -2.18 -10.70 -2.18
C PRO A 102 -1.95 -12.20 -2.07
N THR A 103 -3.03 -12.92 -1.85
CA THR A 103 -3.13 -14.38 -2.00
C THR A 103 -4.04 -14.68 -3.20
N ASP A 104 -3.66 -15.61 -4.06
CA ASP A 104 -4.44 -15.92 -5.27
C ASP A 104 -5.85 -16.39 -4.93
N GLY A 105 -6.84 -15.80 -5.55
CA GLY A 105 -8.26 -16.08 -5.33
C GLY A 105 -8.87 -15.42 -4.10
N GLU A 106 -8.10 -14.70 -3.27
CA GLU A 106 -8.60 -14.03 -2.07
C GLU A 106 -8.77 -12.51 -2.31
N SER A 107 -9.79 -11.94 -1.66
CA SER A 107 -10.01 -10.48 -1.66
C SER A 107 -9.31 -9.81 -0.48
N PHE A 108 -9.18 -8.49 -0.53
CA PHE A 108 -8.62 -7.73 0.60
C PHE A 108 -9.38 -7.96 1.90
N VAL A 109 -10.71 -8.09 1.83
CA VAL A 109 -11.55 -8.26 3.03
C VAL A 109 -11.66 -9.70 3.51
N SER A 110 -11.25 -10.69 2.72
CA SER A 110 -11.39 -12.11 3.09
C SER A 110 -10.59 -12.50 4.33
N ALA A 111 -9.47 -11.83 4.58
CA ALA A 111 -8.64 -12.03 5.78
C ALA A 111 -9.18 -11.33 7.04
N TRP A 112 -10.25 -10.53 6.92
CA TRP A 112 -10.82 -9.82 8.06
C TRP A 112 -11.69 -10.74 8.93
N PRO A 113 -11.94 -10.38 10.20
CA PRO A 113 -12.91 -11.09 11.03
C PRO A 113 -14.23 -11.26 10.27
N ASP A 114 -14.92 -12.38 10.44
CA ASP A 114 -16.16 -12.74 9.73
C ASP A 114 -16.03 -12.85 8.19
N GLY A 115 -14.79 -12.98 7.65
CA GLY A 115 -14.54 -13.01 6.21
C GLY A 115 -14.89 -11.71 5.49
N GLY A 116 -14.93 -10.58 6.23
CA GLY A 116 -15.23 -9.27 5.69
C GLY A 116 -16.71 -8.92 5.53
N ALA A 117 -17.63 -9.76 6.03
CA ALA A 117 -19.08 -9.58 5.85
C ALA A 117 -19.58 -8.21 6.34
N ALA A 118 -19.04 -7.68 7.45
CA ALA A 118 -19.40 -6.34 7.93
C ALA A 118 -18.98 -5.22 6.99
N VAL A 119 -17.82 -5.36 6.34
CA VAL A 119 -17.33 -4.40 5.34
C VAL A 119 -18.18 -4.47 4.07
N GLU A 120 -18.52 -5.68 3.60
CA GLU A 120 -19.38 -5.89 2.44
C GLU A 120 -20.77 -5.29 2.65
N ALA A 121 -21.37 -5.50 3.83
CA ALA A 121 -22.65 -4.87 4.18
C ALA A 121 -22.53 -3.33 4.18
N SER A 122 -21.43 -2.79 4.77
CA SER A 122 -21.20 -1.34 4.74
C SER A 122 -21.05 -0.78 3.33
N ILE A 123 -20.38 -1.51 2.42
CA ILE A 123 -20.24 -1.15 1.01
C ILE A 123 -21.62 -1.13 0.34
N ALA A 124 -22.42 -2.16 0.55
CA ALA A 124 -23.78 -2.25 -0.03
C ALA A 124 -24.68 -1.10 0.44
N ASP A 125 -24.66 -0.79 1.73
CA ASP A 125 -25.45 0.29 2.34
C ASP A 125 -25.00 1.70 1.88
N ASN A 126 -23.78 1.82 1.37
CA ASN A 126 -23.18 3.09 0.90
C ASN A 126 -23.01 3.14 -0.62
N GLY A 127 -23.91 2.50 -1.37
CA GLY A 127 -23.97 2.62 -2.84
C GLY A 127 -22.75 2.05 -3.57
N GLY A 128 -22.11 1.02 -3.00
CA GLY A 128 -20.95 0.37 -3.60
C GLY A 128 -19.59 0.95 -3.17
N PHE A 129 -19.59 1.82 -2.16
CA PHE A 129 -18.36 2.43 -1.63
C PHE A 129 -18.16 2.10 -0.15
N TRP A 130 -16.93 1.81 0.23
CA TRP A 130 -16.55 1.76 1.62
C TRP A 130 -16.41 3.19 2.15
N PRO A 131 -17.20 3.60 3.18
CA PRO A 131 -17.29 4.99 3.59
C PRO A 131 -16.00 5.52 4.22
N LEU A 132 -15.94 6.83 4.41
CA LEU A 132 -14.84 7.49 5.12
C LEU A 132 -14.72 6.96 6.54
N ALA A 133 -13.48 6.86 7.01
CA ALA A 133 -13.21 6.60 8.41
C ALA A 133 -13.44 7.87 9.26
N PRO A 134 -14.04 7.75 10.46
CA PRO A 134 -14.10 8.87 11.40
C PRO A 134 -12.70 9.21 11.92
N ALA A 135 -12.51 10.45 12.44
CA ALA A 135 -11.22 10.88 12.98
C ALA A 135 -10.70 9.94 14.09
N ALA A 136 -11.59 9.41 14.93
CA ALA A 136 -11.24 8.45 15.98
C ALA A 136 -10.61 7.14 15.47
N HIS A 137 -10.74 6.83 14.18
CA HIS A 137 -10.06 5.68 13.56
C HIS A 137 -8.54 5.81 13.57
N TYR A 138 -8.04 7.02 13.69
CA TYR A 138 -6.62 7.34 13.67
C TYR A 138 -6.03 7.59 15.07
N ASP A 139 -6.84 7.44 16.13
CA ASP A 139 -6.40 7.63 17.51
C ASP A 139 -5.40 6.52 17.89
N GLY A 140 -4.32 6.91 18.58
CA GLY A 140 -3.30 5.95 19.01
C GLY A 140 -2.23 5.60 17.96
N GLU A 141 -2.35 6.10 16.74
CA GLU A 141 -1.44 5.80 15.62
C GLU A 141 -0.18 6.69 15.55
N GLY A 142 0.11 7.43 16.60
CA GLY A 142 1.27 8.32 16.65
C GLY A 142 1.16 9.55 15.75
N LEU A 143 -0.06 9.89 15.32
CA LEU A 143 -0.36 11.06 14.47
C LEU A 143 -0.73 12.27 15.32
N THR A 144 -0.34 13.45 14.85
CA THR A 144 -0.81 14.72 15.42
C THR A 144 -2.24 15.04 14.94
N ASP A 145 -2.96 15.91 15.67
CA ASP A 145 -4.30 16.37 15.27
C ASP A 145 -4.31 16.99 13.86
N GLU A 146 -3.23 17.67 13.45
CA GLU A 146 -3.10 18.25 12.11
C GLU A 146 -2.96 17.17 11.04
N GLN A 147 -2.20 16.10 11.30
CA GLN A 147 -2.05 14.96 10.40
C GLN A 147 -3.37 14.19 10.27
N ILE A 148 -4.07 13.94 11.38
CA ILE A 148 -5.42 13.35 11.36
C ILE A 148 -6.39 14.22 10.56
N ALA A 149 -6.40 15.52 10.79
CA ALA A 149 -7.25 16.44 10.05
C ALA A 149 -6.92 16.45 8.54
N ARG A 150 -5.65 16.29 8.16
CA ARG A 150 -5.21 16.16 6.77
C ARG A 150 -5.69 14.84 6.15
N LEU A 151 -5.57 13.72 6.87
CA LEU A 151 -6.08 12.42 6.44
C LEU A 151 -7.59 12.46 6.20
N VAL A 152 -8.35 12.97 7.16
CA VAL A 152 -9.82 13.08 7.06
C VAL A 152 -10.25 13.97 5.88
N ARG A 153 -9.59 15.13 5.69
CA ARG A 153 -9.93 16.05 4.58
C ARG A 153 -9.56 15.52 3.21
N GLY A 154 -8.45 14.79 3.11
CA GLY A 154 -7.93 14.30 1.83
C GLY A 154 -8.53 12.97 1.40
N SER A 155 -9.10 12.21 2.33
CA SER A 155 -9.70 10.91 2.06
C SER A 155 -10.97 11.00 1.21
N THR A 156 -11.21 9.97 0.43
CA THR A 156 -12.45 9.79 -0.36
C THR A 156 -13.05 8.41 -0.07
N PRO A 157 -14.38 8.21 -0.21
CA PRO A 157 -14.95 6.88 -0.15
C PRO A 157 -14.24 5.95 -1.12
N HIS A 158 -13.96 4.71 -0.69
CA HIS A 158 -13.20 3.75 -1.49
C HIS A 158 -14.13 2.88 -2.33
N PRO A 159 -13.85 2.65 -3.64
CA PRO A 159 -14.66 1.77 -4.48
C PRO A 159 -14.70 0.35 -3.90
N GLY A 160 -15.87 -0.14 -3.52
CA GLY A 160 -16.03 -1.41 -2.81
C GLY A 160 -15.56 -2.62 -3.60
N ALA A 161 -15.78 -2.64 -4.92
CA ALA A 161 -15.35 -3.73 -5.78
C ALA A 161 -13.84 -4.00 -5.71
N THR A 162 -13.03 -2.98 -5.49
CA THR A 162 -11.57 -3.13 -5.33
C THR A 162 -11.17 -3.88 -4.07
N LEU A 163 -12.05 -3.90 -3.04
CA LEU A 163 -11.83 -4.57 -1.77
C LEU A 163 -12.40 -6.00 -1.74
N THR A 164 -13.43 -6.25 -2.53
CA THR A 164 -14.20 -7.51 -2.51
C THR A 164 -13.90 -8.43 -3.68
N GLU A 165 -13.36 -7.91 -4.79
CA GLU A 165 -12.90 -8.74 -5.90
C GLU A 165 -11.61 -9.48 -5.53
N PRO A 166 -11.46 -10.75 -5.94
CA PRO A 166 -10.28 -11.54 -5.63
C PRO A 166 -9.02 -11.03 -6.36
N ALA A 167 -7.89 -11.19 -5.71
CA ALA A 167 -6.59 -11.04 -6.36
C ALA A 167 -6.35 -12.20 -7.34
N VAL A 168 -5.62 -11.91 -8.42
CA VAL A 168 -5.22 -12.90 -9.43
C VAL A 168 -3.71 -12.84 -9.60
N LEU A 169 -3.03 -13.90 -9.17
CA LEU A 169 -1.58 -14.05 -9.29
C LEU A 169 -1.24 -15.04 -10.41
N ALA A 170 -0.18 -14.76 -11.14
CA ALA A 170 0.35 -15.65 -12.18
C ALA A 170 1.37 -16.65 -11.60
N GLY A 171 2.01 -16.30 -10.47
CA GLY A 171 3.02 -17.11 -9.83
C GLY A 171 3.20 -16.80 -8.35
N PRO A 172 4.15 -17.46 -7.68
CA PRO A 172 4.38 -17.29 -6.25
C PRO A 172 5.11 -15.95 -5.97
N LEU A 173 4.54 -15.12 -5.12
CA LEU A 173 5.14 -13.83 -4.70
C LEU A 173 6.52 -13.99 -4.05
N GLY A 174 6.80 -15.14 -3.43
CA GLY A 174 8.10 -15.42 -2.81
C GLY A 174 9.29 -15.34 -3.76
N GLU A 175 9.07 -15.35 -5.07
CA GLU A 175 10.11 -15.19 -6.09
C GLU A 175 10.42 -13.72 -6.42
N LEU A 176 9.55 -12.79 -6.04
CA LEU A 176 9.79 -11.36 -6.22
C LEU A 176 10.82 -10.84 -5.20
N PRO A 177 11.74 -9.95 -5.59
CA PRO A 177 12.57 -9.25 -4.62
C PRO A 177 11.69 -8.27 -3.84
N ALA A 178 11.52 -8.50 -2.55
CA ALA A 178 10.61 -7.70 -1.74
C ALA A 178 11.17 -7.28 -0.39
N THR A 179 10.68 -6.17 0.12
CA THR A 179 10.87 -5.70 1.49
C THR A 179 9.50 -5.48 2.11
N TYR A 180 9.24 -6.08 3.27
CA TYR A 180 8.08 -5.78 4.09
C TYR A 180 8.49 -4.83 5.22
N ILE A 181 7.81 -3.70 5.33
CA ILE A 181 7.97 -2.74 6.42
C ILE A 181 6.79 -2.95 7.37
N LEU A 182 7.08 -3.46 8.56
CA LEU A 182 6.10 -3.64 9.63
C LEU A 182 6.14 -2.41 10.53
N CYS A 183 5.01 -1.74 10.70
CA CYS A 183 4.88 -0.62 11.61
C CYS A 183 4.39 -1.12 12.96
N VAL A 184 5.15 -0.83 14.02
CA VAL A 184 4.86 -1.29 15.38
C VAL A 184 4.90 -0.10 16.32
N MET A 185 3.79 0.22 16.96
CA MET A 185 3.76 1.30 17.95
C MET A 185 4.62 0.94 19.17
N PRO A 186 5.40 1.89 19.72
CA PRO A 186 6.14 1.67 20.95
C PRO A 186 5.22 1.21 22.08
N GLY A 187 5.50 0.03 22.63
CA GLY A 187 4.69 -0.56 23.71
C GLY A 187 3.51 -1.42 23.21
N ALA A 188 3.45 -1.74 21.92
CA ALA A 188 2.50 -2.72 21.39
C ALA A 188 2.68 -4.10 22.05
N GLU A 189 1.61 -4.89 22.06
CA GLU A 189 1.68 -6.27 22.53
C GLU A 189 2.57 -7.12 21.60
N PRO A 190 3.19 -8.20 22.08
CA PRO A 190 4.10 -9.03 21.27
C PRO A 190 3.47 -9.53 19.96
N ASP A 191 2.19 -9.89 19.97
CA ASP A 191 1.47 -10.41 18.81
C ASP A 191 1.29 -9.33 17.71
N ASP A 192 1.19 -8.06 18.09
CA ASP A 192 1.11 -6.93 17.16
C ASP A 192 2.48 -6.56 16.55
N ALA A 193 3.56 -7.08 17.13
CA ALA A 193 4.94 -6.85 16.69
C ALA A 193 5.44 -7.92 15.71
N GLU A 194 4.59 -8.85 15.29
CA GLU A 194 4.91 -9.89 14.33
C GLU A 194 4.08 -9.72 13.04
N PRO A 195 4.65 -10.04 11.87
CA PRO A 195 3.90 -10.03 10.62
C PRO A 195 2.86 -11.16 10.63
N ASP A 196 1.79 -11.00 9.86
CA ASP A 196 0.79 -12.05 9.67
C ASP A 196 1.41 -13.34 9.07
N GLU A 197 0.64 -14.46 9.14
CA GLU A 197 1.12 -15.77 8.73
C GLU A 197 1.56 -15.80 7.24
N VAL A 198 0.87 -15.08 6.36
CA VAL A 198 1.20 -15.01 4.93
C VAL A 198 2.56 -14.34 4.73
N VAL A 199 2.78 -13.22 5.39
CA VAL A 199 4.06 -12.50 5.33
C VAL A 199 5.17 -13.31 6.00
N ALA A 200 4.91 -13.96 7.14
CA ALA A 200 5.86 -14.82 7.82
C ALA A 200 6.34 -15.96 6.92
N ASP A 201 5.43 -16.58 6.16
CA ASP A 201 5.77 -17.63 5.19
C ASP A 201 6.63 -17.07 4.03
N LEU A 202 6.30 -15.89 3.51
CA LEU A 202 7.07 -15.25 2.44
C LEU A 202 8.49 -14.86 2.89
N LEU A 203 8.67 -14.50 4.16
CA LEU A 203 9.98 -14.20 4.76
C LEU A 203 10.92 -15.43 4.84
N ASN A 204 10.40 -16.66 4.67
CA ASN A 204 11.25 -17.83 4.47
C ASN A 204 12.00 -17.81 3.12
N SER A 205 11.56 -16.99 2.16
CA SER A 205 12.27 -16.74 0.92
C SER A 205 13.48 -15.83 1.15
N LYS A 206 14.63 -16.18 0.57
CA LYS A 206 15.83 -15.32 0.62
C LYS A 206 15.66 -13.99 -0.13
N ARG A 207 14.59 -13.83 -0.89
CA ARG A 207 14.28 -12.62 -1.65
C ARG A 207 13.46 -11.61 -0.86
N TRP A 208 12.86 -12.04 0.26
CA TRP A 208 12.06 -11.20 1.13
C TRP A 208 12.85 -10.75 2.36
N ARG A 209 12.63 -9.52 2.77
CA ARG A 209 13.24 -8.93 3.97
C ARG A 209 12.17 -8.26 4.81
N LEU A 210 12.34 -8.35 6.13
CA LEU A 210 11.54 -7.62 7.11
C LEU A 210 12.35 -6.44 7.64
N VAL A 211 11.70 -5.28 7.71
CA VAL A 211 12.17 -4.08 8.41
C VAL A 211 11.06 -3.61 9.33
N THR A 212 11.36 -3.26 10.56
CA THR A 212 10.39 -2.68 11.50
C THR A 212 10.56 -1.18 11.61
N MET A 213 9.45 -0.46 11.78
CA MET A 213 9.41 0.97 12.12
C MET A 213 8.65 1.19 13.41
N ASP A 214 9.19 1.99 14.32
CA ASP A 214 8.55 2.34 15.60
C ASP A 214 7.49 3.43 15.39
N THR A 215 6.38 3.08 14.71
CA THR A 215 5.30 4.00 14.36
C THR A 215 4.00 3.24 14.11
N GLY A 216 2.87 3.97 14.01
CA GLY A 216 1.59 3.39 13.60
C GLY A 216 1.45 3.24 12.08
N HIS A 217 0.25 2.86 11.66
CA HIS A 217 -0.10 2.43 10.31
C HIS A 217 0.16 3.46 9.19
N TRP A 218 0.38 4.73 9.50
CA TRP A 218 0.57 5.80 8.50
C TRP A 218 1.97 6.43 8.57
N PRO A 219 3.07 5.68 8.32
CA PRO A 219 4.45 6.17 8.45
C PRO A 219 4.77 7.34 7.52
N MET A 220 4.08 7.48 6.38
CA MET A 220 4.25 8.59 5.46
C MET A 220 3.80 9.95 6.04
N PHE A 221 3.02 9.93 7.15
CA PHE A 221 2.62 11.13 7.89
C PHE A 221 3.41 11.26 9.19
N SER A 222 3.53 10.19 9.98
CA SER A 222 4.18 10.23 11.30
C SER A 222 5.70 10.35 11.22
N GLN A 223 6.34 9.64 10.29
CA GLN A 223 7.81 9.54 10.17
C GLN A 223 8.29 9.53 8.70
N PRO A 224 7.95 10.56 7.90
CA PRO A 224 8.23 10.57 6.45
C PRO A 224 9.72 10.49 6.10
N CYS A 225 10.59 11.09 6.92
CA CYS A 225 12.04 11.06 6.71
C CYS A 225 12.61 9.65 6.93
N GLU A 226 12.20 8.97 7.99
CA GLU A 226 12.65 7.61 8.30
C GLU A 226 12.13 6.61 7.28
N LEU A 227 10.84 6.71 6.91
CA LEU A 227 10.28 5.90 5.83
C LEU A 227 11.06 6.09 4.53
N ALA A 228 11.37 7.33 4.15
CA ALA A 228 12.17 7.60 2.95
C ALA A 228 13.55 6.94 3.03
N GLN A 229 14.22 6.97 4.19
CA GLN A 229 15.52 6.33 4.36
C GLN A 229 15.43 4.80 4.21
N ILE A 230 14.38 4.18 4.75
CA ILE A 230 14.15 2.73 4.58
C ILE A 230 13.90 2.39 3.10
N LEU A 231 13.09 3.19 2.39
CA LEU A 231 12.86 3.03 0.96
C LEU A 231 14.15 3.14 0.14
N LEU A 232 15.03 4.11 0.48
CA LEU A 232 16.33 4.27 -0.18
C LEU A 232 17.24 3.06 0.07
N ASN A 233 17.26 2.53 1.29
CA ASN A 233 18.03 1.34 1.64
C ASN A 233 17.51 0.10 0.87
N ALA A 234 16.20 -0.08 0.82
CA ALA A 234 15.58 -1.17 0.06
C ALA A 234 15.91 -1.11 -1.44
N ALA A 235 16.04 0.10 -2.00
CA ALA A 235 16.40 0.31 -3.40
C ALA A 235 17.88 0.03 -3.72
N ALA A 236 18.74 -0.04 -2.72
CA ALA A 236 20.18 -0.28 -2.87
C ALA A 236 20.57 -1.78 -2.82
N GLU A 237 19.64 -2.65 -2.46
CA GLU A 237 19.78 -4.11 -2.35
C GLU A 237 19.51 -4.83 -3.67
#